data_8c32e8f54934b1cd2a23723f332ecd40
#
_entry.id   8c32e8f54934b1cd2a23723f332ecd40
#
_cell.length_a   1.000
_cell.length_b   1.000
_cell.length_c   1.000
_cell.angle_alpha   90.00
_cell.angle_beta   90.00
_cell.angle_gamma   90.00
#
_symmetry.space_group_name_H-M   'P 1'
#
loop_
_entity.id
_entity.type
_entity.pdbx_description
1 polymer ?
#
loop_
_entity_poly.entity_id
_entity_poly.type
_entity_poly.pdbx_seq_one_letter_code
_entity_poly.pdbx_strand_id
1 'polypeptide(L)'
;MKRRHKFKIFPAIMLSGLILLGLYLNATGSVNKAADIDDTSNIIFEIESGQSASEIGSALKEVGLIRSSYGFVHYLSQNDLAGDLKAGRFSLSPSMTGTEIIELLTNQATGDIVFTIIEGWTISDIDAALTNEGLITAGAFITCTETCDFSMYTFLPETSLEGYLFPDTFFLDADTFETYDFTTRLLDNFEAKTADIDTGDRTLEDVMIVASIIEKEVRTAEDRALVSDIIWRRLDADWTLGMCSTINY
;
A
#
# COMPACT_ATOMS: atom_id res chain seq x y z
N MET A 1 71.10 2.08 -8.18
CA MET A 1 69.89 1.86 -8.97
C MET A 1 68.78 1.27 -8.12
N LYS A 2 68.03 2.06 -7.28
CA LYS A 2 66.91 1.56 -6.46
C LYS A 2 65.95 2.71 -6.04
N ARG A 3 65.33 3.42 -7.02
CA ARG A 3 64.41 4.54 -6.67
C ARG A 3 63.21 4.67 -7.59
N ARG A 4 62.81 3.64 -8.35
CA ARG A 4 61.71 3.75 -9.36
C ARG A 4 60.41 2.97 -9.01
N HIS A 5 60.31 2.22 -7.88
CA HIS A 5 59.11 1.43 -7.58
C HIS A 5 58.09 2.12 -6.66
N LYS A 6 58.48 3.19 -5.93
CA LYS A 6 57.55 3.83 -4.98
C LYS A 6 56.50 4.75 -5.64
N PHE A 7 56.73 5.18 -6.87
CA PHE A 7 55.86 6.17 -7.56
C PHE A 7 54.64 5.54 -8.25
N LYS A 8 54.63 4.23 -8.50
CA LYS A 8 53.48 3.54 -9.16
C LYS A 8 52.42 3.01 -8.20
N ILE A 9 52.72 2.94 -6.91
CA ILE A 9 51.80 2.42 -5.87
C ILE A 9 50.79 3.49 -5.45
N PHE A 10 51.18 4.75 -5.43
CA PHE A 10 50.34 5.86 -4.98
C PHE A 10 49.05 6.06 -5.82
N PRO A 11 49.10 6.09 -7.18
CA PRO A 11 47.90 6.21 -7.99
C PRO A 11 46.99 4.96 -7.91
N ALA A 12 47.55 3.78 -7.71
CA ALA A 12 46.75 2.55 -7.54
C ALA A 12 45.96 2.56 -6.21
N ILE A 13 46.56 3.03 -5.13
CA ILE A 13 45.87 3.17 -3.82
C ILE A 13 44.79 4.27 -3.92
N MET A 14 45.05 5.37 -4.59
CA MET A 14 44.06 6.43 -4.79
C MET A 14 42.89 5.96 -5.65
N LEU A 15 43.15 5.21 -6.72
CA LEU A 15 42.11 4.64 -7.58
C LEU A 15 41.27 3.60 -6.83
N SER A 16 41.88 2.73 -6.03
CA SER A 16 41.17 1.77 -5.21
C SER A 16 40.30 2.46 -4.13
N GLY A 17 40.78 3.56 -3.53
CA GLY A 17 40.02 4.38 -2.59
C GLY A 17 38.79 5.04 -3.23
N LEU A 18 38.91 5.55 -4.46
CA LEU A 18 37.80 6.13 -5.22
C LEU A 18 36.76 5.06 -5.59
N ILE A 19 37.20 3.86 -5.98
CA ILE A 19 36.29 2.75 -6.28
C ILE A 19 35.54 2.32 -5.03
N LEU A 20 36.23 2.17 -3.90
CA LEU A 20 35.60 1.80 -2.63
C LEU A 20 34.63 2.88 -2.14
N LEU A 21 34.98 4.16 -2.30
CA LEU A 21 34.08 5.27 -1.98
C LEU A 21 32.82 5.26 -2.90
N GLY A 22 33.00 5.00 -4.18
CA GLY A 22 31.89 4.88 -5.14
C GLY A 22 30.95 3.72 -4.80
N LEU A 23 31.50 2.56 -4.43
CA LEU A 23 30.73 1.40 -3.98
C LEU A 23 30.00 1.68 -2.65
N TYR A 24 30.64 2.36 -1.72
CA TYR A 24 30.05 2.79 -0.45
C TYR A 24 28.86 3.74 -0.68
N LEU A 25 29.04 4.80 -1.48
CA LEU A 25 27.99 5.77 -1.79
C LEU A 25 26.81 5.13 -2.56
N ASN A 26 27.10 4.18 -3.44
CA ASN A 26 26.04 3.44 -4.15
C ASN A 26 25.26 2.52 -3.20
N ALA A 27 25.94 1.84 -2.29
CA ALA A 27 25.29 0.94 -1.33
C ALA A 27 24.43 1.70 -0.31
N THR A 28 24.90 2.85 0.19
CA THR A 28 24.17 3.67 1.16
C THR A 28 23.02 4.46 0.52
N GLY A 29 23.21 4.95 -0.71
CA GLY A 29 22.16 5.64 -1.47
C GLY A 29 21.06 4.72 -2.02
N SER A 30 21.26 3.40 -1.96
CA SER A 30 20.29 2.42 -2.49
C SER A 30 19.04 2.29 -1.62
N VAL A 31 19.09 2.69 -0.34
CA VAL A 31 17.95 2.60 0.57
C VAL A 31 16.79 3.53 0.16
N ASN A 32 17.09 4.65 -0.48
CA ASN A 32 16.09 5.61 -0.97
C ASN A 32 15.51 5.23 -2.34
N LYS A 33 15.74 4.01 -2.80
CA LYS A 33 15.24 3.53 -4.10
C LYS A 33 14.52 2.21 -3.90
N ALA A 34 13.37 2.07 -4.56
CA ALA A 34 12.64 0.81 -4.66
C ALA A 34 13.53 -0.29 -5.25
N ALA A 35 13.34 -1.52 -4.83
CA ALA A 35 14.02 -2.68 -5.42
C ALA A 35 13.58 -2.86 -6.88
N ASP A 36 12.28 -2.84 -7.11
CA ASP A 36 11.64 -2.81 -8.43
C ASP A 36 10.40 -1.91 -8.38
N ILE A 37 10.43 -0.75 -9.03
CA ILE A 37 9.33 0.23 -8.98
C ILE A 37 8.07 -0.22 -9.73
N ASP A 38 8.22 -1.15 -10.66
CA ASP A 38 7.12 -1.66 -11.49
C ASP A 38 6.45 -2.89 -10.84
N ASP A 39 7.08 -3.50 -9.83
CA ASP A 39 6.52 -4.64 -9.10
C ASP A 39 5.77 -4.18 -7.85
N THR A 40 4.45 -4.04 -7.98
CA THR A 40 3.53 -3.66 -6.90
C THR A 40 2.96 -4.85 -6.15
N SER A 41 3.47 -6.07 -6.36
CA SER A 41 3.02 -7.25 -5.62
C SER A 41 3.27 -7.11 -4.12
N ASN A 42 2.33 -7.59 -3.31
CA ASN A 42 2.47 -7.62 -1.86
C ASN A 42 3.13 -8.94 -1.41
N ILE A 43 4.22 -8.82 -0.66
CA ILE A 43 4.96 -9.94 -0.07
C ILE A 43 4.79 -9.87 1.45
N ILE A 44 4.25 -10.93 2.05
CA ILE A 44 4.18 -11.03 3.52
C ILE A 44 5.56 -11.42 4.02
N PHE A 45 6.18 -10.50 4.77
CA PHE A 45 7.50 -10.66 5.38
C PHE A 45 7.37 -10.79 6.89
N GLU A 46 7.91 -11.85 7.47
CA GLU A 46 7.82 -12.13 8.89
C GLU A 46 9.16 -11.85 9.58
N ILE A 47 9.11 -11.10 10.67
CA ILE A 47 10.25 -10.84 11.57
C ILE A 47 10.00 -11.58 12.87
N GLU A 48 10.91 -12.51 13.19
CA GLU A 48 10.87 -13.24 14.46
C GLU A 48 11.42 -12.38 15.60
N SER A 49 10.91 -12.61 16.82
CA SER A 49 11.41 -11.93 18.00
C SER A 49 12.90 -12.24 18.24
N GLY A 50 13.71 -11.20 18.35
CA GLY A 50 15.15 -11.30 18.60
C GLY A 50 16.02 -11.37 17.34
N GLN A 51 15.46 -11.31 16.14
CA GLN A 51 16.26 -11.16 14.91
C GLN A 51 17.02 -9.84 14.91
N SER A 52 18.29 -9.91 14.48
CA SER A 52 19.12 -8.71 14.34
C SER A 52 18.80 -7.94 13.06
N ALA A 53 19.05 -6.63 13.04
CA ALA A 53 18.91 -5.78 11.84
C ALA A 53 19.68 -6.34 10.62
N SER A 54 20.80 -7.05 10.85
CA SER A 54 21.60 -7.66 9.79
C SER A 54 20.91 -8.89 9.19
N GLU A 55 20.28 -9.72 9.99
CA GLU A 55 19.51 -10.89 9.56
C GLU A 55 18.26 -10.43 8.80
N ILE A 56 17.52 -9.46 9.34
CA ILE A 56 16.34 -8.87 8.69
C ILE A 56 16.73 -8.24 7.35
N GLY A 57 17.80 -7.43 7.30
CA GLY A 57 18.26 -6.82 6.06
C GLY A 57 18.74 -7.84 5.01
N SER A 58 19.27 -8.98 5.43
CA SER A 58 19.67 -10.06 4.53
C SER A 58 18.45 -10.78 3.96
N ALA A 59 17.47 -11.09 4.79
CA ALA A 59 16.21 -11.72 4.38
C ALA A 59 15.39 -10.80 3.44
N LEU A 60 15.25 -9.51 3.76
CA LEU A 60 14.58 -8.53 2.87
C LEU A 60 15.23 -8.47 1.48
N LYS A 61 16.57 -8.56 1.41
CA LYS A 61 17.28 -8.56 0.14
C LYS A 61 17.08 -9.89 -0.61
N GLU A 62 17.05 -11.02 0.09
CA GLU A 62 16.88 -12.34 -0.50
C GLU A 62 15.51 -12.48 -1.19
N VAL A 63 14.45 -11.93 -0.58
CA VAL A 63 13.10 -11.90 -1.16
C VAL A 63 12.88 -10.74 -2.14
N GLY A 64 13.90 -9.93 -2.42
CA GLY A 64 13.83 -8.88 -3.44
C GLY A 64 13.15 -7.58 -3.01
N LEU A 65 12.89 -7.36 -1.71
CA LEU A 65 12.25 -6.17 -1.18
C LEU A 65 13.19 -4.96 -1.09
N ILE A 66 14.49 -5.17 -0.92
CA ILE A 66 15.50 -4.11 -0.87
C ILE A 66 16.71 -4.42 -1.77
N ARG A 67 17.38 -3.38 -2.25
CA ARG A 67 18.58 -3.53 -3.11
C ARG A 67 19.84 -3.92 -2.35
N SER A 68 19.97 -3.47 -1.09
CA SER A 68 21.20 -3.60 -0.31
C SER A 68 20.91 -3.79 1.17
N SER A 69 21.27 -4.96 1.70
CA SER A 69 21.22 -5.23 3.15
C SER A 69 22.18 -4.32 3.92
N TYR A 70 23.35 -4.00 3.35
CA TYR A 70 24.29 -3.05 3.95
C TYR A 70 23.71 -1.64 4.04
N GLY A 71 23.03 -1.15 2.99
CA GLY A 71 22.37 0.15 2.98
C GLY A 71 21.28 0.23 4.05
N PHE A 72 20.47 -0.82 4.18
CA PHE A 72 19.44 -0.95 5.19
C PHE A 72 20.01 -0.86 6.62
N VAL A 73 20.98 -1.71 6.96
CA VAL A 73 21.62 -1.72 8.29
C VAL A 73 22.32 -0.40 8.60
N HIS A 74 23.00 0.18 7.61
CA HIS A 74 23.67 1.46 7.76
C HIS A 74 22.70 2.61 8.04
N TYR A 75 21.56 2.64 7.33
CA TYR A 75 20.51 3.65 7.55
C TYR A 75 19.92 3.54 8.97
N LEU A 76 19.58 2.32 9.40
CA LEU A 76 19.08 2.06 10.76
C LEU A 76 20.08 2.54 11.83
N SER A 77 21.37 2.23 11.64
CA SER A 77 22.41 2.64 12.59
C SER A 77 22.64 4.14 12.62
N GLN A 78 22.54 4.84 11.49
CA GLN A 78 22.71 6.30 11.43
C GLN A 78 21.54 7.08 12.05
N ASN A 79 20.36 6.49 12.09
CA ASN A 79 19.14 7.10 12.60
C ASN A 79 18.73 6.53 13.97
N ASP A 80 19.58 5.70 14.60
CA ASP A 80 19.32 5.03 15.87
C ASP A 80 18.07 4.15 15.91
N LEU A 81 17.61 3.66 14.73
CA LEU A 81 16.38 2.87 14.55
C LEU A 81 16.56 1.36 14.69
N ALA A 82 17.79 0.88 14.89
CA ALA A 82 18.07 -0.57 14.91
C ALA A 82 17.37 -1.31 16.08
N GLY A 83 17.08 -0.60 17.18
CA GLY A 83 16.35 -1.12 18.33
C GLY A 83 14.83 -1.00 18.23
N ASP A 84 14.33 -0.25 17.23
CA ASP A 84 12.90 0.01 17.06
C ASP A 84 12.23 -0.97 16.09
N LEU A 85 13.00 -1.84 15.43
CA LEU A 85 12.47 -2.88 14.57
C LEU A 85 11.53 -3.80 15.36
N LYS A 86 10.31 -3.95 14.88
CA LYS A 86 9.28 -4.77 15.52
C LYS A 86 9.29 -6.19 14.97
N ALA A 87 9.06 -7.18 15.85
CA ALA A 87 8.73 -8.52 15.42
C ALA A 87 7.27 -8.55 14.94
N GLY A 88 6.94 -9.38 13.95
CA GLY A 88 5.59 -9.49 13.43
C GLY A 88 5.57 -9.75 11.93
N ARG A 89 4.38 -9.67 11.34
CA ARG A 89 4.15 -9.90 9.91
C ARG A 89 3.85 -8.57 9.23
N PHE A 90 4.54 -8.31 8.14
CA PHE A 90 4.48 -7.05 7.41
C PHE A 90 4.12 -7.33 5.95
N SER A 91 3.18 -6.57 5.38
CA SER A 91 2.93 -6.58 3.94
C SER A 91 3.83 -5.53 3.28
N LEU A 92 4.80 -5.99 2.50
CA LEU A 92 5.80 -5.15 1.85
C LEU A 92 5.76 -5.38 0.34
N SER A 93 6.15 -4.36 -0.45
CA SER A 93 6.22 -4.46 -1.91
C SER A 93 7.61 -4.09 -2.41
N PRO A 94 8.11 -4.75 -3.48
CA PRO A 94 9.34 -4.35 -4.16
C PRO A 94 9.32 -2.91 -4.73
N SER A 95 8.11 -2.34 -4.96
CA SER A 95 7.93 -0.95 -5.38
C SER A 95 8.18 0.07 -4.28
N MET A 96 8.19 -0.35 -3.01
CA MET A 96 8.52 0.50 -1.87
C MET A 96 10.02 0.82 -1.85
N THR A 97 10.35 2.03 -1.41
CA THR A 97 11.74 2.39 -1.08
C THR A 97 12.17 1.70 0.21
N GLY A 98 13.46 1.48 0.39
CA GLY A 98 13.95 0.91 1.66
C GLY A 98 13.66 1.80 2.87
N THR A 99 13.47 3.12 2.69
CA THR A 99 13.05 4.04 3.76
C THR A 99 11.59 3.83 4.16
N GLU A 100 10.68 3.65 3.22
CA GLU A 100 9.28 3.31 3.49
C GLU A 100 9.16 1.95 4.18
N ILE A 101 9.94 0.96 3.73
CA ILE A 101 10.01 -0.34 4.40
C ILE A 101 10.50 -0.18 5.85
N ILE A 102 11.58 0.58 6.09
CA ILE A 102 12.09 0.83 7.46
C ILE A 102 11.02 1.50 8.32
N GLU A 103 10.30 2.48 7.78
CA GLU A 103 9.23 3.17 8.51
C GLU A 103 8.13 2.21 8.94
N LEU A 104 7.69 1.32 8.06
CA LEU A 104 6.72 0.27 8.40
C LEU A 104 7.27 -0.67 9.48
N LEU A 105 8.51 -1.16 9.34
CA LEU A 105 9.12 -2.09 10.29
C LEU A 105 9.39 -1.50 11.68
N THR A 106 9.49 -0.18 11.81
CA THR A 106 9.76 0.51 13.07
C THR A 106 8.51 1.08 13.74
N ASN A 107 7.51 1.49 12.97
CA ASN A 107 6.30 2.14 13.48
C ASN A 107 5.14 1.16 13.71
N GLN A 108 5.20 -0.02 13.10
CA GLN A 108 4.13 -1.00 13.21
C GLN A 108 4.12 -1.67 14.58
N ALA A 109 2.95 -1.76 15.21
CA ALA A 109 2.80 -2.45 16.50
C ALA A 109 2.99 -3.96 16.33
N THR A 110 3.68 -4.59 17.29
CA THR A 110 3.80 -6.05 17.38
C THR A 110 2.42 -6.65 17.68
N GLY A 111 1.92 -7.47 16.76
CA GLY A 111 0.61 -8.10 16.91
C GLY A 111 -0.43 -7.66 15.89
N ASP A 112 -0.08 -6.73 15.00
CA ASP A 112 -1.02 -6.27 13.97
C ASP A 112 -1.50 -7.41 13.08
N ILE A 113 -2.82 -7.50 12.95
CA ILE A 113 -3.50 -8.35 11.99
C ILE A 113 -3.36 -7.71 10.60
N VAL A 114 -2.83 -8.46 9.64
CA VAL A 114 -2.82 -8.02 8.24
C VAL A 114 -4.20 -8.25 7.65
N PHE A 115 -4.93 -7.17 7.44
CA PHE A 115 -6.30 -7.19 6.94
C PHE A 115 -6.38 -6.61 5.54
N THR A 116 -6.72 -7.43 4.55
CA THR A 116 -6.82 -7.02 3.16
C THR A 116 -8.27 -6.96 2.72
N ILE A 117 -8.71 -5.78 2.27
CA ILE A 117 -9.99 -5.60 1.58
C ILE A 117 -9.75 -5.84 0.09
N ILE A 118 -10.50 -6.79 -0.48
CA ILE A 118 -10.40 -7.18 -1.88
C ILE A 118 -11.40 -6.37 -2.70
N GLU A 119 -11.04 -6.07 -3.95
CA GLU A 119 -11.92 -5.36 -4.88
C GLU A 119 -13.28 -6.08 -5.03
N GLY A 120 -14.34 -5.31 -4.99
CA GLY A 120 -15.72 -5.80 -5.09
C GLY A 120 -16.32 -6.32 -3.78
N TRP A 121 -15.61 -6.20 -2.65
CA TRP A 121 -16.21 -6.46 -1.34
C TRP A 121 -17.27 -5.41 -0.99
N THR A 122 -18.34 -5.89 -0.37
CA THR A 122 -19.40 -5.07 0.21
C THR A 122 -19.10 -4.73 1.68
N ILE A 123 -19.84 -3.78 2.26
CA ILE A 123 -19.81 -3.50 3.70
C ILE A 123 -20.05 -4.79 4.51
N SER A 124 -20.93 -5.66 4.03
CA SER A 124 -21.23 -6.95 4.66
C SER A 124 -20.03 -7.91 4.62
N ASP A 125 -19.27 -7.94 3.54
CA ASP A 125 -18.08 -8.78 3.41
C ASP A 125 -16.97 -8.29 4.36
N ILE A 126 -16.81 -6.98 4.49
CA ILE A 126 -15.86 -6.36 5.44
C ILE A 126 -16.24 -6.68 6.87
N ASP A 127 -17.53 -6.53 7.25
CA ASP A 127 -18.03 -6.88 8.59
C ASP A 127 -17.77 -8.35 8.92
N ALA A 128 -18.08 -9.25 7.99
CA ALA A 128 -17.85 -10.68 8.17
C ALA A 128 -16.36 -11.01 8.32
N ALA A 129 -15.48 -10.38 7.55
CA ALA A 129 -14.04 -10.58 7.62
C ALA A 129 -13.47 -10.05 8.95
N LEU A 130 -13.83 -8.85 9.40
CA LEU A 130 -13.41 -8.28 10.69
C LEU A 130 -13.92 -9.14 11.88
N THR A 131 -15.13 -9.69 11.75
CA THR A 131 -15.70 -10.62 12.74
C THR A 131 -14.91 -11.93 12.80
N ASN A 132 -14.51 -12.48 11.65
CA ASN A 132 -13.72 -13.71 11.58
C ASN A 132 -12.31 -13.54 12.17
N GLU A 133 -11.73 -12.34 12.04
CA GLU A 133 -10.44 -11.99 12.69
C GLU A 133 -10.62 -11.71 14.21
N GLY A 134 -11.84 -11.68 14.71
CA GLY A 134 -12.13 -11.43 16.13
C GLY A 134 -11.98 -9.98 16.56
N LEU A 135 -11.88 -9.05 15.60
CA LEU A 135 -11.71 -7.61 15.86
C LEU A 135 -13.01 -6.93 16.31
N ILE A 136 -14.16 -7.44 15.84
CA ILE A 136 -15.49 -6.91 16.14
C ILE A 136 -16.51 -8.01 16.42
N THR A 137 -17.64 -7.64 17.01
CA THR A 137 -18.85 -8.48 17.01
C THR A 137 -19.59 -8.31 15.68
N ALA A 138 -20.22 -9.39 15.19
CA ALA A 138 -20.96 -9.36 13.92
C ALA A 138 -21.98 -8.22 13.87
N GLY A 139 -21.98 -7.47 12.78
CA GLY A 139 -22.83 -6.32 12.55
C GLY A 139 -22.31 -4.99 13.12
N ALA A 140 -21.19 -4.98 13.83
CA ALA A 140 -20.66 -3.75 14.41
C ALA A 140 -20.13 -2.76 13.36
N PHE A 141 -19.47 -3.29 12.32
CA PHE A 141 -19.00 -2.45 11.21
C PHE A 141 -20.19 -1.90 10.41
N ILE A 142 -21.17 -2.74 10.08
CA ILE A 142 -22.40 -2.33 9.40
C ILE A 142 -23.09 -1.22 10.20
N THR A 143 -23.27 -1.42 11.53
CA THR A 143 -23.88 -0.42 12.39
C THR A 143 -23.12 0.91 12.37
N CYS A 144 -21.77 0.90 12.40
CA CYS A 144 -20.99 2.13 12.34
C CYS A 144 -21.14 2.83 10.99
N THR A 145 -21.16 2.09 9.86
CA THR A 145 -21.37 2.71 8.53
C THR A 145 -22.73 3.40 8.40
N GLU A 146 -23.74 3.00 9.20
CA GLU A 146 -25.06 3.58 9.21
C GLU A 146 -25.28 4.69 10.25
N THR A 147 -24.56 4.64 11.38
CA THR A 147 -24.85 5.49 12.55
C THR A 147 -23.72 6.40 12.99
N CYS A 148 -22.47 6.12 12.63
CA CYS A 148 -21.33 6.97 12.93
C CYS A 148 -21.37 8.25 12.07
N ASP A 149 -20.82 9.34 12.60
CA ASP A 149 -20.78 10.62 11.91
C ASP A 149 -19.54 10.74 11.03
N PHE A 150 -19.74 10.69 9.72
CA PHE A 150 -18.73 10.90 8.68
C PHE A 150 -19.00 12.16 7.85
N SER A 151 -19.78 13.12 8.35
CA SER A 151 -20.15 14.38 7.68
C SER A 151 -18.95 15.25 7.29
N MET A 152 -17.77 14.97 7.84
CA MET A 152 -16.51 15.63 7.43
C MET A 152 -16.10 15.29 5.98
N TYR A 153 -16.54 14.16 5.44
CA TYR A 153 -16.26 13.74 4.06
C TYR A 153 -17.35 14.22 3.11
N THR A 154 -17.10 15.34 2.44
CA THR A 154 -18.09 16.01 1.57
C THR A 154 -18.40 15.25 0.28
N PHE A 155 -17.62 14.25 -0.05
CA PHE A 155 -17.82 13.40 -1.24
C PHE A 155 -18.79 12.23 -1.01
N LEU A 156 -19.14 11.95 0.25
CA LEU A 156 -20.04 10.84 0.57
C LEU A 156 -21.49 11.17 0.20
N PRO A 157 -22.25 10.19 -0.33
CA PRO A 157 -23.70 10.33 -0.47
C PRO A 157 -24.39 10.24 0.89
N GLU A 158 -25.62 10.75 0.97
CA GLU A 158 -26.44 10.67 2.20
C GLU A 158 -26.94 9.23 2.52
N THR A 159 -26.79 8.30 1.58
CA THR A 159 -27.48 7.00 1.63
C THR A 159 -26.66 5.84 2.13
N SER A 160 -25.38 5.74 1.75
CA SER A 160 -24.54 4.58 2.10
C SER A 160 -23.06 4.88 1.85
N LEU A 161 -22.18 4.22 2.64
CA LEU A 161 -20.73 4.20 2.37
C LEU A 161 -20.33 3.12 1.34
N GLU A 162 -21.28 2.37 0.80
CA GLU A 162 -21.01 1.33 -0.19
C GLU A 162 -20.35 1.91 -1.44
N GLY A 163 -19.21 1.32 -1.86
CA GLY A 163 -18.40 1.81 -2.97
C GLY A 163 -17.35 2.88 -2.61
N TYR A 164 -17.36 3.40 -1.38
CA TYR A 164 -16.43 4.44 -0.90
C TYR A 164 -15.36 3.91 0.06
N LEU A 165 -15.36 2.61 0.34
CA LEU A 165 -14.38 1.93 1.19
C LEU A 165 -13.29 1.33 0.31
N PHE A 166 -12.20 2.08 0.09
CA PHE A 166 -11.20 1.72 -0.92
C PHE A 166 -10.46 0.42 -0.57
N PRO A 167 -10.38 -0.56 -1.50
CA PRO A 167 -9.65 -1.81 -1.31
C PRO A 167 -8.15 -1.55 -1.10
N ASP A 168 -7.61 -2.06 0.00
CA ASP A 168 -6.18 -1.98 0.32
C ASP A 168 -5.83 -2.98 1.42
N THR A 169 -4.55 -3.05 1.80
CA THR A 169 -4.08 -3.85 2.93
C THR A 169 -3.83 -2.95 4.13
N PHE A 170 -4.49 -3.26 5.24
CA PHE A 170 -4.42 -2.53 6.49
C PHE A 170 -3.77 -3.37 7.58
N PHE A 171 -3.08 -2.69 8.48
CA PHE A 171 -2.54 -3.29 9.69
C PHE A 171 -3.40 -2.85 10.86
N LEU A 172 -3.96 -3.84 11.55
CA LEU A 172 -4.95 -3.64 12.60
C LEU A 172 -4.42 -4.23 13.90
N ASP A 173 -4.29 -3.40 14.92
CA ASP A 173 -3.97 -3.84 16.27
C ASP A 173 -5.27 -4.28 16.97
N ALA A 174 -5.34 -5.56 17.35
CA ALA A 174 -6.53 -6.13 17.97
C ALA A 174 -6.84 -5.52 19.34
N ASP A 175 -5.84 -5.05 20.08
CA ASP A 175 -5.99 -4.48 21.42
C ASP A 175 -6.54 -3.04 21.38
N THR A 176 -6.30 -2.33 20.28
CA THR A 176 -6.70 -0.91 20.12
C THR A 176 -7.64 -0.67 18.96
N PHE A 177 -8.17 -1.74 18.35
CA PHE A 177 -9.05 -1.62 17.18
C PHE A 177 -10.37 -0.94 17.53
N GLU A 178 -10.66 0.15 16.82
CA GLU A 178 -11.92 0.87 16.89
C GLU A 178 -12.56 0.95 15.50
N THR A 179 -13.81 0.53 15.39
CA THR A 179 -14.53 0.47 14.10
C THR A 179 -14.61 1.83 13.40
N TYR A 180 -14.85 2.90 14.18
CA TYR A 180 -14.91 4.26 13.65
C TYR A 180 -13.58 4.69 13.04
N ASP A 181 -12.47 4.49 13.75
CA ASP A 181 -11.14 4.88 13.30
C ASP A 181 -10.74 4.09 12.04
N PHE A 182 -11.10 2.81 12.00
CA PHE A 182 -10.84 1.99 10.81
C PHE A 182 -11.67 2.48 9.61
N THR A 183 -12.96 2.78 9.79
CA THR A 183 -13.80 3.34 8.72
C THR A 183 -13.25 4.67 8.21
N THR A 184 -12.79 5.55 9.11
CA THR A 184 -12.12 6.80 8.76
C THR A 184 -10.88 6.55 7.88
N ARG A 185 -10.02 5.58 8.22
CA ARG A 185 -8.85 5.21 7.41
C ARG A 185 -9.23 4.73 6.01
N LEU A 186 -10.35 4.01 5.86
CA LEU A 186 -10.84 3.57 4.54
C LEU A 186 -11.30 4.77 3.70
N LEU A 187 -11.99 5.72 4.32
CA LEU A 187 -12.46 6.94 3.65
C LEU A 187 -11.31 7.88 3.29
N ASP A 188 -10.33 8.08 4.17
CA ASP A 188 -9.10 8.84 3.88
C ASP A 188 -8.33 8.23 2.70
N ASN A 189 -8.23 6.90 2.66
CA ASN A 189 -7.60 6.20 1.55
C ASN A 189 -8.37 6.40 0.24
N PHE A 190 -9.71 6.32 0.29
CA PHE A 190 -10.55 6.61 -0.87
C PHE A 190 -10.34 8.05 -1.37
N GLU A 191 -10.38 9.04 -0.48
CA GLU A 191 -10.14 10.45 -0.83
C GLU A 191 -8.77 10.63 -1.49
N ALA A 192 -7.72 10.08 -0.89
CA ALA A 192 -6.36 10.17 -1.43
C ALA A 192 -6.21 9.52 -2.82
N LYS A 193 -6.84 8.35 -3.03
CA LYS A 193 -6.78 7.62 -4.31
C LYS A 193 -7.63 8.24 -5.41
N THR A 194 -8.65 9.01 -5.06
CA THR A 194 -9.57 9.65 -6.02
C THR A 194 -9.29 11.13 -6.23
N ALA A 195 -8.39 11.74 -5.46
CA ALA A 195 -8.09 13.18 -5.49
C ALA A 195 -7.72 13.72 -6.90
N ASP A 196 -7.04 12.91 -7.70
CA ASP A 196 -6.56 13.30 -9.04
C ASP A 196 -7.51 12.84 -10.18
N ILE A 197 -8.68 12.27 -9.85
CA ILE A 197 -9.63 11.80 -10.87
C ILE A 197 -10.35 13.02 -11.47
N ASP A 198 -10.18 13.23 -12.76
CA ASP A 198 -10.94 14.22 -13.52
C ASP A 198 -12.33 13.64 -13.85
N THR A 199 -13.36 14.12 -13.16
CA THR A 199 -14.75 13.69 -13.39
C THR A 199 -15.45 14.49 -14.50
N GLY A 200 -14.82 15.53 -15.06
CA GLY A 200 -15.41 16.44 -16.02
C GLY A 200 -16.65 17.16 -15.44
N ASP A 201 -17.77 17.09 -16.17
CA ASP A 201 -19.04 17.67 -15.74
C ASP A 201 -19.92 16.72 -14.90
N ARG A 202 -19.37 15.58 -14.46
CA ARG A 202 -20.09 14.55 -13.69
C ARG A 202 -19.78 14.67 -12.19
N THR A 203 -20.70 14.20 -11.36
CA THR A 203 -20.39 14.06 -9.92
C THR A 203 -19.49 12.85 -9.69
N LEU A 204 -18.73 12.84 -8.58
CA LEU A 204 -17.94 11.66 -8.20
C LEU A 204 -18.85 10.44 -7.97
N GLU A 205 -20.04 10.65 -7.39
CA GLU A 205 -21.05 9.61 -7.18
C GLU A 205 -21.48 8.96 -8.51
N ASP A 206 -21.81 9.75 -9.54
CA ASP A 206 -22.15 9.22 -10.86
C ASP A 206 -21.02 8.38 -11.45
N VAL A 207 -19.79 8.88 -11.33
CA VAL A 207 -18.60 8.16 -11.82
C VAL A 207 -18.42 6.84 -11.07
N MET A 208 -18.57 6.83 -9.73
CA MET A 208 -18.46 5.61 -8.93
C MET A 208 -19.55 4.58 -9.26
N ILE A 209 -20.80 5.02 -9.43
CA ILE A 209 -21.91 4.15 -9.86
C ILE A 209 -21.60 3.51 -11.22
N VAL A 210 -21.19 4.31 -12.21
CA VAL A 210 -20.85 3.80 -13.54
C VAL A 210 -19.63 2.86 -13.49
N ALA A 211 -18.62 3.19 -12.70
CA ALA A 211 -17.44 2.34 -12.51
C ALA A 211 -17.81 0.96 -11.95
N SER A 212 -18.68 0.91 -10.94
CA SER A 212 -19.16 -0.35 -10.34
C SER A 212 -19.91 -1.23 -11.32
N ILE A 213 -20.70 -0.63 -12.22
CA ILE A 213 -21.38 -1.36 -13.30
C ILE A 213 -20.37 -1.92 -14.30
N ILE A 214 -19.39 -1.10 -14.74
CA ILE A 214 -18.37 -1.50 -15.69
C ILE A 214 -17.53 -2.65 -15.15
N GLU A 215 -17.16 -2.60 -13.87
CA GLU A 215 -16.37 -3.66 -13.22
C GLU A 215 -17.07 -5.03 -13.28
N LYS A 216 -18.39 -5.06 -13.12
CA LYS A 216 -19.18 -6.29 -13.15
C LYS A 216 -19.42 -6.81 -14.59
N GLU A 217 -19.45 -5.93 -15.60
CA GLU A 217 -19.80 -6.29 -16.97
C GLU A 217 -18.59 -6.70 -17.82
N VAL A 218 -17.42 -6.08 -17.61
CA VAL A 218 -16.24 -6.26 -18.49
C VAL A 218 -14.92 -6.32 -17.74
N ARG A 219 -13.94 -7.04 -18.33
CA ARG A 219 -12.65 -7.30 -17.68
C ARG A 219 -11.46 -6.62 -18.34
N THR A 220 -11.52 -6.33 -19.66
CA THR A 220 -10.41 -5.71 -20.38
C THR A 220 -10.46 -4.18 -20.33
N ALA A 221 -9.32 -3.51 -20.40
CA ALA A 221 -9.26 -2.05 -20.39
C ALA A 221 -9.95 -1.43 -21.62
N GLU A 222 -9.77 -2.05 -22.79
CA GLU A 222 -10.41 -1.60 -24.03
C GLU A 222 -11.94 -1.69 -23.94
N ASP A 223 -12.46 -2.80 -23.45
CA ASP A 223 -13.90 -2.99 -23.27
C ASP A 223 -14.48 -2.03 -22.23
N ARG A 224 -13.74 -1.77 -21.13
CA ARG A 224 -14.14 -0.80 -20.10
C ARG A 224 -14.36 0.60 -20.69
N ALA A 225 -13.44 1.07 -21.52
CA ALA A 225 -13.56 2.38 -22.18
C ALA A 225 -14.77 2.45 -23.10
N LEU A 226 -15.02 1.38 -23.90
CA LEU A 226 -16.15 1.30 -24.80
C LEU A 226 -17.49 1.26 -24.06
N VAL A 227 -17.59 0.42 -23.02
CA VAL A 227 -18.80 0.29 -22.21
C VAL A 227 -19.10 1.58 -21.45
N SER A 228 -18.06 2.26 -20.92
CA SER A 228 -18.20 3.58 -20.31
C SER A 228 -18.83 4.60 -21.27
N ASP A 229 -18.33 4.71 -22.51
CA ASP A 229 -18.90 5.62 -23.52
C ASP A 229 -20.37 5.29 -23.82
N ILE A 230 -20.70 3.99 -23.92
CA ILE A 230 -22.09 3.55 -24.16
C ILE A 230 -23.01 3.92 -22.98
N ILE A 231 -22.55 3.71 -21.75
CA ILE A 231 -23.33 4.02 -20.55
C ILE A 231 -23.62 5.53 -20.49
N TRP A 232 -22.60 6.36 -20.62
CA TRP A 232 -22.77 7.80 -20.56
C TRP A 232 -23.69 8.33 -21.66
N ARG A 233 -23.59 7.85 -22.90
CA ARG A 233 -24.49 8.22 -23.98
C ARG A 233 -25.95 7.82 -23.72
N ARG A 234 -26.17 6.65 -23.06
CA ARG A 234 -27.53 6.23 -22.70
C ARG A 234 -28.13 7.11 -21.60
N LEU A 235 -27.31 7.44 -20.58
CA LEU A 235 -27.70 8.34 -19.50
C LEU A 235 -28.03 9.74 -20.05
N ASP A 236 -27.20 10.28 -20.92
CA ASP A 236 -27.42 11.60 -21.54
C ASP A 236 -28.66 11.63 -22.43
N ALA A 237 -29.09 10.50 -23.01
CA ALA A 237 -30.28 10.35 -23.83
C ALA A 237 -31.52 9.92 -23.03
N ASP A 238 -31.44 9.82 -21.71
CA ASP A 238 -32.50 9.30 -20.83
C ASP A 238 -32.98 7.89 -21.24
N TRP A 239 -32.04 7.05 -21.68
CA TRP A 239 -32.31 5.67 -22.06
C TRP A 239 -32.00 4.71 -20.92
N THR A 240 -32.74 3.60 -20.84
CA THR A 240 -32.48 2.52 -19.90
C THR A 240 -31.14 1.86 -20.22
N LEU A 241 -30.34 1.56 -19.15
CA LEU A 241 -29.04 0.93 -19.34
C LEU A 241 -29.15 -0.51 -19.84
N GLY A 242 -30.17 -1.27 -19.40
CA GLY A 242 -30.43 -2.65 -19.83
C GLY A 242 -29.28 -3.61 -19.50
N MET A 243 -28.59 -3.40 -18.37
CA MET A 243 -27.46 -4.21 -17.90
C MET A 243 -27.90 -5.15 -16.79
N CYS A 244 -27.41 -6.41 -16.82
CA CYS A 244 -27.80 -7.41 -15.81
C CYS A 244 -27.22 -7.09 -14.42
N SER A 245 -26.08 -6.42 -14.36
CA SER A 245 -25.44 -6.00 -13.11
C SER A 245 -26.29 -5.04 -12.29
N THR A 246 -27.16 -4.25 -12.92
CA THR A 246 -28.05 -3.30 -12.22
C THR A 246 -29.27 -3.97 -11.55
N ILE A 247 -29.49 -5.26 -11.78
CA ILE A 247 -30.64 -6.03 -11.25
C ILE A 247 -30.24 -6.86 -10.03
N ASN A 248 -28.95 -7.21 -9.91
CA ASN A 248 -28.43 -8.15 -8.90
C ASN A 248 -27.61 -7.45 -7.81
N TYR A 249 -27.87 -6.19 -7.58
CA TYR A 249 -27.18 -5.41 -6.52
C TYR A 249 -28.02 -5.39 -5.24
#